data_8180b96f2ec665a60f6187208705495b
#
_entry.id   8180b96f2ec665a60f6187208705495b
#
_cell.length_a   1.000
_cell.length_b   1.000
_cell.length_c   1.000
_cell.angle_alpha   90.00
_cell.angle_beta   90.00
_cell.angle_gamma   90.00
#
_symmetry.space_group_name_H-M   'P 1'
#
loop_
_entity.id
_entity.type
_entity.pdbx_description
1 polymer ?
#
loop_
_entity_poly.entity_id
_entity_poly.type
_entity_poly.pdbx_seq_one_letter_code
_entity_poly.pdbx_strand_id
1 'polypeptide(L)'
;EICACLVGSEMCIRDRLIPALIVVSVSSFFSCGVDRWPEYAHLTELDTWMYDIMQQNYLWYQYMPGYDEVNLFQDPATFLSKAKWDKDSYSFVDSVLEAPLPTYGFDYSLVKSQDNDTAYNALITYVIPESPAEKAGLQRGDWIMKVDTSYISKKYETQLLQGTIARELSMGVWKEVEEEPEEGEEVPEEPVMVYKVVPNGVTLDLGAAQSIEDQPVHKYEILTLDNGAKVGYLMYNSFTAGTNDDPEKYNNELRKVSTIFQEANVQATILDLRYNEGGSLD
;
A
#
# COMPACT_ATOMS: atom_id res chain seq x y z
N GLU A 1 -60.05 14.76 77.24
CA GLU A 1 -58.79 13.95 77.19
C GLU A 1 -58.46 13.27 75.90
N ILE A 2 -59.35 13.20 74.88
CA ILE A 2 -59.09 12.53 73.60
C ILE A 2 -58.48 13.49 72.57
N CYS A 3 -58.62 14.80 72.73
CA CYS A 3 -58.07 15.76 71.77
C CYS A 3 -56.55 16.05 71.90
N ALA A 4 -55.94 15.83 73.08
CA ALA A 4 -54.55 16.12 73.28
C ALA A 4 -53.57 15.11 72.67
N CYS A 5 -53.99 13.84 72.45
CA CYS A 5 -53.14 12.81 71.85
C CYS A 5 -53.09 12.89 70.36
N LEU A 6 -54.10 13.39 69.63
CA LEU A 6 -54.11 13.51 68.20
C LEU A 6 -53.21 14.65 67.62
N VAL A 7 -53.14 15.76 68.34
CA VAL A 7 -52.28 16.91 67.97
C VAL A 7 -50.80 16.57 68.12
N GLY A 8 -50.43 15.72 69.12
CA GLY A 8 -49.04 15.34 69.29
C GLY A 8 -48.49 14.38 68.25
N SER A 9 -49.38 13.55 67.66
CA SER A 9 -48.91 12.58 66.64
C SER A 9 -48.68 13.22 65.26
N GLU A 10 -49.43 14.24 64.89
CA GLU A 10 -49.24 14.93 63.62
C GLU A 10 -47.99 15.82 63.63
N MET A 11 -47.66 16.47 64.73
CA MET A 11 -46.42 17.22 64.86
C MET A 11 -45.18 16.30 64.82
N CYS A 12 -45.24 15.14 65.39
CA CYS A 12 -44.14 14.14 65.34
C CYS A 12 -43.91 13.56 63.95
N ILE A 13 -44.95 13.41 63.14
CA ILE A 13 -44.81 12.87 61.76
C ILE A 13 -44.23 13.96 60.86
N ARG A 14 -44.66 15.21 60.98
CA ARG A 14 -44.17 16.32 60.17
C ARG A 14 -42.72 16.66 60.45
N ASP A 15 -42.28 16.63 61.69
CA ASP A 15 -40.90 16.87 62.09
C ASP A 15 -39.95 15.73 61.71
N ARG A 16 -40.42 14.51 61.47
CA ARG A 16 -39.62 13.40 61.01
C ARG A 16 -39.56 13.25 59.48
N LEU A 17 -40.58 13.73 58.81
CA LEU A 17 -40.62 13.69 57.34
C LEU A 17 -39.69 14.75 56.70
N ILE A 18 -39.56 15.92 57.32
CA ILE A 18 -38.67 16.97 56.79
C ILE A 18 -37.18 16.54 56.84
N PRO A 19 -36.60 16.01 57.92
CA PRO A 19 -35.22 15.53 57.90
C PRO A 19 -35.03 14.33 57.03
N ALA A 20 -36.01 13.41 56.89
CA ALA A 20 -35.95 12.28 55.96
C ALA A 20 -35.94 12.72 54.48
N LEU A 21 -36.73 13.73 54.12
CA LEU A 21 -36.73 14.32 52.77
C LEU A 21 -35.42 15.07 52.50
N ILE A 22 -34.84 15.75 53.47
CA ILE A 22 -33.54 16.43 53.33
C ILE A 22 -32.43 15.39 53.16
N VAL A 23 -32.41 14.30 53.90
CA VAL A 23 -31.41 13.23 53.76
C VAL A 23 -31.51 12.56 52.39
N VAL A 24 -32.73 12.29 51.90
CA VAL A 24 -32.91 11.71 50.55
C VAL A 24 -32.51 12.70 49.44
N SER A 25 -32.79 13.99 49.59
CA SER A 25 -32.37 15.00 48.61
C SER A 25 -30.87 15.24 48.63
N VAL A 26 -30.22 15.22 49.78
CA VAL A 26 -28.77 15.38 49.91
C VAL A 26 -28.04 14.13 49.39
N SER A 27 -28.55 12.92 49.62
CA SER A 27 -27.96 11.70 49.05
C SER A 27 -28.06 11.61 47.51
N SER A 28 -29.02 12.29 46.90
CA SER A 28 -29.17 12.38 45.46
C SER A 28 -28.08 13.26 44.78
N PHE A 29 -27.44 14.15 45.55
CA PHE A 29 -26.33 14.99 45.07
C PHE A 29 -24.96 14.36 45.26
N PHE A 30 -24.83 13.27 45.96
CA PHE A 30 -23.61 12.48 46.09
C PHE A 30 -23.55 11.30 45.15
N SER A 31 -24.26 11.35 44.03
CA SER A 31 -23.95 10.47 42.91
C SER A 31 -22.65 10.93 42.27
N CYS A 32 -21.53 10.71 42.98
CA CYS A 32 -20.21 10.75 42.41
C CYS A 32 -20.23 9.65 41.33
N GLY A 33 -20.43 10.03 40.09
CA GLY A 33 -20.14 9.15 38.97
C GLY A 33 -18.69 8.69 39.11
N VAL A 34 -18.47 7.40 39.28
CA VAL A 34 -17.12 6.87 39.21
C VAL A 34 -16.65 7.21 37.79
N ASP A 35 -15.54 7.95 37.70
CA ASP A 35 -14.92 8.19 36.42
C ASP A 35 -14.50 6.83 35.83
N ARG A 36 -15.26 6.36 34.87
CA ARG A 36 -15.03 5.08 34.18
C ARG A 36 -14.17 5.27 32.93
N TRP A 37 -13.75 6.50 32.63
CA TRP A 37 -12.90 6.79 31.48
C TRP A 37 -11.65 5.87 31.41
N PRO A 38 -10.93 5.59 32.52
CA PRO A 38 -9.78 4.69 32.48
C PRO A 38 -10.12 3.27 32.02
N GLU A 39 -11.37 2.81 32.23
CA GLU A 39 -11.82 1.50 31.79
C GLU A 39 -11.99 1.43 30.27
N TYR A 40 -12.27 2.55 29.62
CA TYR A 40 -12.53 2.64 28.18
C TYR A 40 -11.38 3.28 27.39
N ALA A 41 -10.40 3.85 28.06
CA ALA A 41 -9.29 4.56 27.42
C ALA A 41 -8.60 3.71 26.34
N HIS A 42 -8.35 2.43 26.64
CA HIS A 42 -7.72 1.50 25.70
C HIS A 42 -8.57 1.20 24.46
N LEU A 43 -9.89 1.42 24.50
CA LEU A 43 -10.80 1.22 23.37
C LEU A 43 -10.85 2.44 22.45
N THR A 44 -10.45 3.59 22.94
CA THR A 44 -10.51 4.88 22.22
C THR A 44 -9.13 5.43 21.90
N GLU A 45 -8.06 4.83 22.43
CA GLU A 45 -6.69 5.32 22.31
C GLU A 45 -6.26 5.50 20.86
N LEU A 46 -6.55 4.50 20.02
CA LEU A 46 -6.15 4.52 18.61
C LEU A 46 -6.92 5.61 17.83
N ASP A 47 -8.25 5.67 17.99
CA ASP A 47 -9.06 6.67 17.27
C ASP A 47 -8.75 8.09 17.77
N THR A 48 -8.46 8.25 19.05
CA THR A 48 -8.00 9.53 19.63
C THR A 48 -6.66 9.93 19.01
N TRP A 49 -5.69 9.02 18.97
CA TRP A 49 -4.40 9.27 18.36
C TRP A 49 -4.55 9.61 16.86
N MET A 50 -5.38 8.87 16.12
CA MET A 50 -5.67 9.16 14.71
C MET A 50 -6.24 10.57 14.54
N TYR A 51 -7.20 10.97 15.39
CA TYR A 51 -7.79 12.30 15.33
C TYR A 51 -6.74 13.39 15.56
N ASP A 52 -5.90 13.24 16.58
CA ASP A 52 -4.87 14.21 16.93
C ASP A 52 -3.82 14.36 15.83
N ILE A 53 -3.38 13.25 15.24
CA ILE A 53 -2.44 13.27 14.11
C ILE A 53 -3.07 13.91 12.86
N MET A 54 -4.33 13.61 12.57
CA MET A 54 -5.05 14.21 11.46
C MET A 54 -5.23 15.73 11.66
N GLN A 55 -5.56 16.18 12.87
CA GLN A 55 -5.66 17.61 13.16
C GLN A 55 -4.34 18.36 12.93
N GLN A 56 -3.20 17.71 13.14
CA GLN A 56 -1.88 18.32 12.99
C GLN A 56 -1.33 18.23 11.56
N ASN A 57 -1.59 17.14 10.85
CA ASN A 57 -0.87 16.81 9.62
C ASN A 57 -1.78 16.58 8.39
N TYR A 58 -3.08 16.40 8.57
CA TYR A 58 -3.98 16.12 7.46
C TYR A 58 -4.19 17.36 6.58
N LEU A 59 -3.99 17.22 5.27
CA LEU A 59 -4.07 18.33 4.31
C LEU A 59 -5.40 19.10 4.40
N TRP A 60 -6.49 18.39 4.63
CA TRP A 60 -7.84 18.95 4.69
C TRP A 60 -8.40 18.97 6.11
N TYR A 61 -7.54 19.16 7.13
CA TYR A 61 -7.93 19.18 8.55
C TYR A 61 -9.07 20.14 8.87
N GLN A 62 -9.21 21.22 8.12
CA GLN A 62 -10.28 22.21 8.26
C GLN A 62 -11.69 21.69 7.90
N TYR A 63 -11.79 20.55 7.23
CA TYR A 63 -13.05 19.89 6.88
C TYR A 63 -13.35 18.68 7.77
N MET A 64 -12.54 18.43 8.76
CA MET A 64 -12.78 17.39 9.76
C MET A 64 -13.93 17.79 10.69
N PRO A 65 -14.75 16.85 11.15
CA PRO A 65 -15.72 17.09 12.20
C PRO A 65 -15.04 17.46 13.52
N GLY A 66 -15.76 18.16 14.41
CA GLY A 66 -15.27 18.44 15.75
C GLY A 66 -15.02 17.17 16.57
N TYR A 67 -14.14 17.25 17.58
CA TYR A 67 -13.81 16.09 18.42
C TYR A 67 -15.05 15.51 19.14
N ASP A 68 -16.00 16.33 19.48
CA ASP A 68 -17.27 15.96 20.11
C ASP A 68 -18.32 15.38 19.14
N GLU A 69 -18.06 15.47 17.85
CA GLU A 69 -18.93 14.95 16.79
C GLU A 69 -18.50 13.57 16.28
N VAL A 70 -17.27 13.11 16.63
CA VAL A 70 -16.73 11.82 16.22
C VAL A 70 -17.00 10.73 17.24
N ASN A 71 -17.21 9.51 16.77
CA ASN A 71 -17.31 8.35 17.64
C ASN A 71 -15.94 7.64 17.69
N LEU A 72 -15.32 7.68 18.87
CA LEU A 72 -13.99 7.10 19.12
C LEU A 72 -14.00 5.58 19.43
N PHE A 73 -15.16 4.92 19.33
CA PHE A 73 -15.32 3.49 19.61
C PHE A 73 -15.57 2.69 18.30
N GLN A 74 -14.91 3.06 17.24
CA GLN A 74 -15.06 2.41 15.94
C GLN A 74 -13.78 1.64 15.60
N ASP A 75 -13.86 0.82 14.56
CA ASP A 75 -12.64 0.33 13.94
C ASP A 75 -11.95 1.47 13.16
N PRO A 76 -10.60 1.44 13.04
CA PRO A 76 -9.84 2.55 12.46
C PRO A 76 -10.26 2.95 11.05
N ALA A 77 -10.66 1.98 10.21
CA ALA A 77 -11.07 2.26 8.85
C ALA A 77 -12.43 3.00 8.81
N THR A 78 -13.37 2.56 9.64
CA THR A 78 -14.66 3.23 9.81
C THR A 78 -14.49 4.62 10.41
N PHE A 79 -13.63 4.76 11.43
CA PHE A 79 -13.30 6.05 12.03
C PHE A 79 -12.74 7.02 10.98
N LEU A 80 -11.68 6.62 10.25
CA LEU A 80 -11.08 7.44 9.20
C LEU A 80 -12.10 7.86 8.14
N SER A 81 -12.95 6.93 7.72
CA SER A 81 -13.96 7.21 6.68
C SER A 81 -14.93 8.33 7.06
N LYS A 82 -15.14 8.56 8.37
CA LYS A 82 -16.05 9.59 8.91
C LYS A 82 -15.29 10.84 9.36
N ALA A 83 -14.04 10.71 9.76
CA ALA A 83 -13.21 11.81 10.21
C ALA A 83 -12.59 12.61 9.06
N LYS A 84 -12.32 11.96 7.92
CA LYS A 84 -11.75 12.63 6.75
C LYS A 84 -12.79 13.43 5.96
N TRP A 85 -12.31 14.35 5.15
CA TRP A 85 -13.17 15.08 4.19
C TRP A 85 -13.82 14.11 3.20
N ASP A 86 -15.10 14.29 2.90
CA ASP A 86 -15.90 13.43 2.01
C ASP A 86 -15.38 13.37 0.55
N LYS A 87 -14.61 14.38 0.12
CA LYS A 87 -13.94 14.40 -1.19
C LYS A 87 -12.53 13.83 -1.20
N ASP A 88 -12.03 13.41 -0.05
CA ASP A 88 -10.74 12.73 0.04
C ASP A 88 -10.86 11.27 -0.40
N SER A 89 -10.34 10.97 -1.57
CA SER A 89 -10.27 9.62 -2.14
C SER A 89 -8.91 8.94 -1.96
N TYR A 90 -7.97 9.57 -1.27
CA TYR A 90 -6.58 9.11 -1.15
C TYR A 90 -6.28 8.48 0.21
N SER A 91 -6.85 9.05 1.30
CA SER A 91 -6.56 8.56 2.65
C SER A 91 -7.33 7.28 2.95
N PHE A 92 -6.61 6.25 3.38
CA PHE A 92 -7.16 4.97 3.80
C PHE A 92 -6.35 4.41 4.97
N VAL A 93 -6.93 3.47 5.71
CA VAL A 93 -6.22 2.70 6.74
C VAL A 93 -5.68 1.47 6.07
N ASP A 94 -4.37 1.30 6.12
CA ASP A 94 -3.72 0.07 5.73
C ASP A 94 -3.45 -0.80 6.95
N SER A 95 -3.61 -2.11 6.80
CA SER A 95 -3.17 -3.05 7.82
C SER A 95 -1.68 -3.29 7.60
N VAL A 96 -0.86 -2.93 8.58
CA VAL A 96 0.56 -3.28 8.55
C VAL A 96 0.66 -4.80 8.59
N LEU A 97 0.99 -5.40 7.46
CA LEU A 97 1.34 -6.82 7.40
C LEU A 97 2.76 -6.97 7.94
N GLU A 98 2.94 -7.89 8.89
CA GLU A 98 4.27 -8.19 9.46
C GLU A 98 5.25 -8.72 8.41
N ALA A 99 4.74 -9.21 7.28
CA ALA A 99 5.54 -9.71 6.16
C ALA A 99 5.03 -9.15 4.83
N PRO A 100 5.93 -8.94 3.85
CA PRO A 100 5.54 -8.56 2.51
C PRO A 100 4.53 -9.55 1.91
N LEU A 101 3.55 -9.05 1.16
CA LEU A 101 2.61 -9.91 0.45
C LEU A 101 3.35 -10.83 -0.53
N PRO A 102 2.90 -12.09 -0.70
CA PRO A 102 3.49 -12.95 -1.70
C PRO A 102 3.37 -12.35 -3.10
N THR A 103 4.49 -12.31 -3.81
CA THR A 103 4.59 -11.83 -5.20
C THR A 103 5.41 -12.78 -6.05
N TYR A 104 5.27 -12.73 -7.35
CA TYR A 104 6.18 -13.39 -8.29
C TYR A 104 7.50 -12.62 -8.42
N GLY A 105 7.54 -11.35 -8.03
CA GLY A 105 8.73 -10.53 -8.02
C GLY A 105 9.08 -9.92 -9.37
N PHE A 106 8.10 -9.49 -10.14
CA PHE A 106 8.31 -8.66 -11.33
C PHE A 106 7.25 -7.58 -11.44
N ASP A 107 7.60 -6.49 -12.11
CA ASP A 107 6.66 -5.47 -12.54
C ASP A 107 6.57 -5.41 -14.07
N TYR A 108 5.46 -4.88 -14.60
CA TYR A 108 5.16 -4.92 -16.01
C TYR A 108 4.31 -3.73 -16.48
N SER A 109 4.36 -3.48 -17.77
CA SER A 109 3.43 -2.60 -18.47
C SER A 109 2.61 -3.38 -19.48
N LEU A 110 1.29 -3.20 -19.49
CA LEU A 110 0.42 -3.82 -20.48
C LEU A 110 0.42 -3.04 -21.79
N VAL A 111 0.73 -3.72 -22.87
CA VAL A 111 0.66 -3.21 -24.24
C VAL A 111 -0.41 -3.99 -24.99
N LYS A 112 -1.36 -3.29 -25.63
CA LYS A 112 -2.44 -3.92 -26.39
C LYS A 112 -1.85 -4.81 -27.49
N SER A 113 -2.36 -6.03 -27.62
CA SER A 113 -1.98 -6.92 -28.73
C SER A 113 -2.50 -6.36 -30.05
N GLN A 114 -1.71 -6.50 -31.11
CA GLN A 114 -2.14 -6.12 -32.46
C GLN A 114 -2.93 -7.24 -33.15
N ASP A 115 -2.70 -8.49 -32.72
CA ASP A 115 -3.37 -9.66 -33.32
C ASP A 115 -4.69 -10.03 -32.63
N ASN A 116 -4.98 -9.43 -31.44
CA ASN A 116 -6.17 -9.73 -30.66
C ASN A 116 -6.64 -8.49 -29.87
N ASP A 117 -7.74 -7.93 -30.31
CA ASP A 117 -8.30 -6.68 -29.74
C ASP A 117 -8.64 -6.72 -28.25
N THR A 118 -8.86 -7.90 -27.69
CA THR A 118 -9.19 -8.09 -26.28
C THR A 118 -7.99 -8.49 -25.41
N ALA A 119 -6.85 -8.77 -26.05
CA ALA A 119 -5.63 -9.24 -25.40
C ALA A 119 -4.58 -8.13 -25.22
N TYR A 120 -3.70 -8.37 -24.26
CA TYR A 120 -2.53 -7.56 -23.98
C TYR A 120 -1.31 -8.45 -23.88
N ASN A 121 -0.15 -7.87 -24.18
CA ASN A 121 1.15 -8.44 -23.87
C ASN A 121 1.74 -7.67 -22.69
N ALA A 122 2.37 -8.36 -21.75
CA ALA A 122 3.03 -7.72 -20.62
C ALA A 122 4.52 -7.55 -20.92
N LEU A 123 4.98 -6.30 -21.00
CA LEU A 123 6.38 -5.94 -21.08
C LEU A 123 6.96 -5.87 -19.66
N ILE A 124 7.96 -6.68 -19.36
CA ILE A 124 8.61 -6.69 -18.06
C ILE A 124 9.46 -5.43 -17.87
N THR A 125 9.18 -4.67 -16.82
CA THR A 125 9.85 -3.41 -16.50
C THR A 125 11.02 -3.59 -15.53
N TYR A 126 10.88 -4.43 -14.51
CA TYR A 126 11.98 -4.92 -13.69
C TYR A 126 11.64 -6.27 -13.05
N VAL A 127 12.67 -6.93 -12.48
CA VAL A 127 12.54 -8.21 -11.78
C VAL A 127 13.28 -8.09 -10.45
N ILE A 128 12.62 -8.48 -9.36
CA ILE A 128 13.20 -8.46 -8.02
C ILE A 128 14.23 -9.60 -7.90
N PRO A 129 15.45 -9.33 -7.41
CA PRO A 129 16.45 -10.36 -7.17
C PRO A 129 15.94 -11.46 -6.23
N GLU A 130 16.39 -12.69 -6.46
CA GLU A 130 16.01 -13.91 -5.73
C GLU A 130 14.52 -14.31 -5.81
N SER A 131 13.73 -13.59 -6.60
CA SER A 131 12.32 -13.86 -6.81
C SER A 131 12.04 -15.14 -7.60
N PRO A 132 10.80 -15.65 -7.58
CA PRO A 132 10.35 -16.69 -8.51
C PRO A 132 10.54 -16.29 -9.97
N ALA A 133 10.34 -15.02 -10.31
CA ALA A 133 10.53 -14.50 -11.67
C ALA A 133 11.99 -14.58 -12.11
N GLU A 134 12.94 -14.14 -11.28
CA GLU A 134 14.37 -14.25 -11.59
C GLU A 134 14.80 -15.72 -11.71
N LYS A 135 14.36 -16.58 -10.78
CA LYS A 135 14.64 -18.03 -10.82
C LYS A 135 14.09 -18.70 -12.06
N ALA A 136 12.95 -18.23 -12.61
CA ALA A 136 12.41 -18.68 -13.87
C ALA A 136 13.20 -18.15 -15.08
N GLY A 137 14.11 -17.19 -14.89
CA GLY A 137 14.91 -16.59 -15.95
C GLY A 137 14.27 -15.37 -16.60
N LEU A 138 13.18 -14.83 -16.03
CA LEU A 138 12.53 -13.62 -16.53
C LEU A 138 13.47 -12.41 -16.35
N GLN A 139 13.53 -11.55 -17.35
CA GLN A 139 14.38 -10.37 -17.37
C GLN A 139 13.61 -9.14 -17.84
N ARG A 140 14.13 -7.97 -17.48
CA ARG A 140 13.65 -6.69 -18.00
C ARG A 140 13.72 -6.68 -19.53
N GLY A 141 12.63 -6.26 -20.16
CA GLY A 141 12.49 -6.20 -21.62
C GLY A 141 11.84 -7.45 -22.21
N ASP A 142 11.63 -8.49 -21.43
CA ASP A 142 10.90 -9.68 -21.86
C ASP A 142 9.41 -9.38 -22.07
N TRP A 143 8.80 -10.16 -22.96
CA TRP A 143 7.39 -10.04 -23.26
C TRP A 143 6.64 -11.32 -22.90
N ILE A 144 5.63 -11.19 -22.04
CA ILE A 144 4.70 -12.29 -21.74
C ILE A 144 3.46 -12.11 -22.62
N MET A 145 3.13 -13.13 -23.41
CA MET A 145 1.95 -13.14 -24.27
C MET A 145 0.77 -13.88 -23.64
N LYS A 146 1.06 -14.98 -22.93
CA LYS A 146 0.04 -15.78 -22.24
C LYS A 146 0.53 -16.22 -20.87
N VAL A 147 -0.42 -16.44 -19.98
CA VAL A 147 -0.20 -17.12 -18.70
C VAL A 147 -1.03 -18.39 -18.70
N ASP A 148 -0.37 -19.52 -18.47
CA ASP A 148 -0.91 -20.86 -18.76
C ASP A 148 -1.35 -20.93 -20.23
N THR A 149 -2.63 -21.16 -20.49
CA THR A 149 -3.18 -21.14 -21.86
C THR A 149 -3.95 -19.87 -22.19
N SER A 150 -4.04 -18.92 -21.25
CA SER A 150 -4.90 -17.75 -21.34
C SER A 150 -4.17 -16.51 -21.83
N TYR A 151 -4.77 -15.78 -22.75
CA TYR A 151 -4.32 -14.44 -23.09
C TYR A 151 -4.55 -13.48 -21.91
N ILE A 152 -3.64 -12.54 -21.72
CA ILE A 152 -3.76 -11.50 -20.71
C ILE A 152 -4.83 -10.51 -21.14
N SER A 153 -5.77 -10.21 -20.25
CA SER A 153 -6.78 -9.16 -20.45
C SER A 153 -6.91 -8.31 -19.21
N LYS A 154 -7.33 -7.07 -19.33
CA LYS A 154 -7.51 -6.18 -18.17
C LYS A 154 -8.43 -6.76 -17.09
N LYS A 155 -9.39 -7.59 -17.48
CA LYS A 155 -10.32 -8.24 -16.53
C LYS A 155 -9.63 -9.29 -15.65
N TYR A 156 -8.64 -10.00 -16.19
CA TYR A 156 -7.96 -11.11 -15.53
C TYR A 156 -6.48 -10.82 -15.22
N GLU A 157 -6.04 -9.60 -15.44
CA GLU A 157 -4.67 -9.15 -15.21
C GLU A 157 -4.16 -9.53 -13.82
N THR A 158 -4.83 -9.07 -12.77
CA THR A 158 -4.46 -9.35 -11.38
C THR A 158 -4.42 -10.85 -11.09
N GLN A 159 -5.41 -11.60 -11.55
CA GLN A 159 -5.46 -13.05 -11.35
C GLN A 159 -4.31 -13.78 -12.03
N LEU A 160 -3.89 -13.34 -13.20
CA LEU A 160 -2.87 -14.00 -14.02
C LEU A 160 -1.46 -13.57 -13.63
N LEU A 161 -1.22 -12.27 -13.43
CA LEU A 161 0.11 -11.70 -13.26
C LEU A 161 0.46 -11.35 -11.80
N GLN A 162 -0.55 -11.26 -10.91
CA GLN A 162 -0.36 -10.93 -9.49
C GLN A 162 -0.95 -12.02 -8.57
N GLY A 163 -1.15 -13.22 -9.10
CA GLY A 163 -1.64 -14.36 -8.35
C GLY A 163 -0.59 -14.96 -7.41
N THR A 164 -0.94 -16.05 -6.74
CA THR A 164 -0.05 -16.71 -5.76
C THR A 164 0.37 -18.12 -6.16
N ILE A 165 -0.30 -18.75 -7.12
CA ILE A 165 -0.01 -20.12 -7.57
C ILE A 165 1.05 -20.15 -8.67
N ALA A 166 1.75 -21.28 -8.81
CA ALA A 166 2.67 -21.47 -9.93
C ALA A 166 1.98 -21.32 -11.29
N ARG A 167 2.67 -20.73 -12.27
CA ARG A 167 2.16 -20.43 -13.61
C ARG A 167 3.17 -20.81 -14.70
N GLU A 168 2.67 -21.06 -15.88
CA GLU A 168 3.47 -21.19 -17.10
C GLU A 168 3.33 -19.91 -17.93
N LEU A 169 4.46 -19.30 -18.30
CA LEU A 169 4.50 -18.07 -19.10
C LEU A 169 4.88 -18.40 -20.55
N SER A 170 4.01 -18.05 -21.52
CA SER A 170 4.39 -18.10 -22.93
C SER A 170 5.01 -16.77 -23.33
N MET A 171 6.26 -16.82 -23.80
CA MET A 171 7.06 -15.65 -24.10
C MET A 171 6.94 -15.19 -25.54
N GLY A 172 7.18 -13.91 -25.75
CA GLY A 172 7.21 -13.28 -27.07
C GLY A 172 8.46 -12.46 -27.31
N VAL A 173 8.59 -11.98 -28.52
CA VAL A 173 9.65 -11.05 -28.91
C VAL A 173 9.06 -9.92 -29.75
N TRP A 174 9.48 -8.68 -29.49
CA TRP A 174 9.14 -7.53 -30.30
C TRP A 174 10.02 -7.52 -31.55
N LYS A 175 9.43 -7.69 -32.69
CA LYS A 175 10.18 -7.69 -33.97
C LYS A 175 9.33 -7.17 -35.13
N GLU A 176 10.02 -6.80 -36.20
CA GLU A 176 9.43 -6.45 -37.47
C GLU A 176 8.96 -7.72 -38.20
N VAL A 177 7.75 -7.72 -38.66
CA VAL A 177 7.13 -8.81 -39.42
C VAL A 177 6.33 -8.22 -40.59
N GLU A 178 6.15 -9.00 -41.64
CA GLU A 178 5.25 -8.65 -42.71
C GLU A 178 3.80 -8.72 -42.23
N GLU A 179 3.01 -7.67 -42.50
CA GLU A 179 1.59 -7.63 -42.17
C GLU A 179 0.81 -8.46 -43.20
N GLU A 180 0.08 -9.45 -42.73
CA GLU A 180 -0.80 -10.20 -43.58
C GLU A 180 -2.06 -9.38 -43.89
N PRO A 181 -2.47 -9.20 -45.17
CA PRO A 181 -3.68 -8.44 -45.49
C PRO A 181 -4.91 -9.11 -44.87
N GLU A 182 -5.87 -8.30 -44.44
CA GLU A 182 -7.13 -8.81 -43.89
C GLU A 182 -7.93 -9.54 -45.00
N GLU A 183 -8.80 -10.47 -44.59
CA GLU A 183 -9.60 -11.28 -45.52
C GLU A 183 -10.51 -10.36 -46.38
N GLY A 184 -10.18 -10.24 -47.66
CA GLY A 184 -10.89 -9.42 -48.66
C GLY A 184 -10.18 -8.11 -49.02
N GLU A 185 -9.03 -7.81 -48.46
CA GLU A 185 -8.16 -6.72 -48.91
C GLU A 185 -7.29 -7.14 -50.11
N GLU A 186 -6.96 -6.15 -50.96
CA GLU A 186 -6.01 -6.37 -52.04
C GLU A 186 -4.60 -6.56 -51.48
N VAL A 187 -3.91 -7.61 -51.87
CA VAL A 187 -2.51 -7.85 -51.47
C VAL A 187 -1.66 -6.70 -52.02
N PRO A 188 -0.94 -5.94 -51.14
CA PRO A 188 -0.08 -4.85 -51.58
C PRO A 188 1.02 -5.36 -52.54
N GLU A 189 1.42 -4.53 -53.49
CA GLU A 189 2.53 -4.86 -54.40
C GLU A 189 3.88 -4.97 -53.66
N GLU A 190 4.04 -4.23 -52.56
CA GLU A 190 5.20 -4.29 -51.67
C GLU A 190 4.76 -4.72 -50.27
N PRO A 191 5.53 -5.59 -49.56
CA PRO A 191 5.17 -6.03 -48.20
C PRO A 191 5.11 -4.87 -47.21
N VAL A 192 4.03 -4.76 -46.49
CA VAL A 192 3.92 -3.80 -45.37
C VAL A 192 4.57 -4.40 -44.12
N MET A 193 5.60 -3.73 -43.63
CA MET A 193 6.32 -4.21 -42.45
C MET A 193 5.79 -3.48 -41.17
N VAL A 194 5.46 -4.27 -40.17
CA VAL A 194 4.96 -3.75 -38.87
C VAL A 194 5.75 -4.34 -37.71
N TYR A 195 5.90 -3.58 -36.65
CA TYR A 195 6.52 -4.07 -35.42
C TYR A 195 5.44 -4.61 -34.46
N LYS A 196 5.53 -5.87 -34.08
CA LYS A 196 4.62 -6.48 -33.10
C LYS A 196 5.29 -7.53 -32.23
N VAL A 197 4.64 -7.88 -31.11
CA VAL A 197 5.05 -9.01 -30.27
C VAL A 197 4.57 -10.30 -30.91
N VAL A 198 5.51 -11.19 -31.21
CA VAL A 198 5.23 -12.52 -31.75
C VAL A 198 5.77 -13.62 -30.85
N PRO A 199 5.19 -14.82 -30.85
CA PRO A 199 5.70 -15.93 -30.06
C PRO A 199 7.17 -16.23 -30.43
N ASN A 200 8.00 -16.45 -29.42
CA ASN A 200 9.40 -16.86 -29.61
C ASN A 200 9.63 -18.35 -29.34
N GLY A 201 8.57 -19.11 -29.01
CA GLY A 201 8.62 -20.53 -28.69
C GLY A 201 9.20 -20.87 -27.32
N VAL A 202 9.50 -19.86 -26.50
CA VAL A 202 9.99 -20.05 -25.13
C VAL A 202 8.82 -20.09 -24.16
N THR A 203 8.87 -21.01 -23.22
CA THR A 203 7.97 -21.12 -22.08
C THR A 203 8.79 -21.09 -20.81
N LEU A 204 8.36 -20.33 -19.80
CA LEU A 204 9.00 -20.26 -18.49
C LEU A 204 8.05 -20.77 -17.41
N ASP A 205 8.56 -21.63 -16.54
CA ASP A 205 7.82 -22.09 -15.36
C ASP A 205 8.01 -21.09 -14.21
N LEU A 206 7.00 -20.28 -13.98
CA LEU A 206 6.96 -19.33 -12.89
C LEU A 206 6.50 -20.06 -11.61
N GLY A 207 7.39 -20.23 -10.65
CA GLY A 207 7.07 -20.81 -9.36
C GLY A 207 5.97 -20.05 -8.62
N ALA A 208 5.43 -20.65 -7.56
CA ALA A 208 4.46 -19.99 -6.71
C ALA A 208 5.03 -18.69 -6.12
N ALA A 209 4.19 -17.67 -5.94
CA ALA A 209 4.56 -16.41 -5.35
C ALA A 209 5.15 -16.60 -3.94
N GLN A 210 6.12 -15.79 -3.58
CA GLN A 210 6.82 -15.80 -2.30
C GLN A 210 6.77 -14.41 -1.65
N SER A 211 6.81 -14.37 -0.33
CA SER A 211 7.04 -13.12 0.39
C SER A 211 8.51 -12.72 0.19
N ILE A 212 8.73 -11.68 -0.57
CA ILE A 212 10.04 -11.19 -0.97
C ILE A 212 10.14 -9.73 -0.57
N GLU A 213 11.29 -9.37 -0.01
CA GLU A 213 11.60 -7.99 0.28
C GLU A 213 12.13 -7.31 -0.98
N ASP A 214 11.42 -6.30 -1.47
CA ASP A 214 11.95 -5.46 -2.55
C ASP A 214 12.92 -4.43 -1.95
N GLN A 215 14.20 -4.59 -2.30
CA GLN A 215 15.28 -3.76 -1.78
C GLN A 215 15.26 -2.39 -2.49
N PRO A 216 15.23 -1.27 -1.75
CA PRO A 216 15.30 0.06 -2.36
C PRO A 216 16.51 0.26 -3.26
N VAL A 217 17.67 -0.25 -2.88
CA VAL A 217 18.86 -0.33 -3.73
C VAL A 217 18.72 -1.55 -4.65
N HIS A 218 18.02 -1.36 -5.76
CA HIS A 218 17.73 -2.46 -6.68
C HIS A 218 18.98 -2.91 -7.46
N LYS A 219 19.75 -1.96 -7.98
CA LYS A 219 20.98 -2.24 -8.75
C LYS A 219 21.93 -1.06 -8.65
N TYR A 220 23.22 -1.36 -8.55
CA TYR A 220 24.29 -0.37 -8.77
C TYR A 220 25.40 -0.96 -9.64
N GLU A 221 26.08 -0.08 -10.37
CA GLU A 221 27.16 -0.46 -11.29
C GLU A 221 28.13 0.70 -11.46
N ILE A 222 29.41 0.40 -11.74
CA ILE A 222 30.42 1.39 -12.10
C ILE A 222 30.72 1.26 -13.60
N LEU A 223 30.33 2.24 -14.35
CA LEU A 223 30.57 2.33 -15.79
C LEU A 223 31.89 3.07 -16.05
N THR A 224 32.73 2.52 -16.89
CA THR A 224 33.94 3.19 -17.36
C THR A 224 33.72 3.67 -18.79
N LEU A 225 33.82 4.98 -18.99
CA LEU A 225 33.66 5.61 -20.31
C LEU A 225 34.96 5.46 -21.14
N ASP A 226 34.88 5.68 -22.44
CA ASP A 226 36.02 5.58 -23.39
C ASP A 226 37.20 6.49 -23.03
N ASN A 227 36.91 7.62 -22.37
CA ASN A 227 37.94 8.57 -21.89
C ASN A 227 38.55 8.18 -20.54
N GLY A 228 38.20 7.00 -19.99
CA GLY A 228 38.65 6.48 -18.70
C GLY A 228 37.90 7.06 -17.48
N ALA A 229 36.93 7.96 -17.66
CA ALA A 229 36.10 8.48 -16.58
C ALA A 229 35.16 7.40 -16.05
N LYS A 230 34.94 7.39 -14.73
CA LYS A 230 34.02 6.44 -14.08
C LYS A 230 32.74 7.12 -13.67
N VAL A 231 31.61 6.48 -14.01
CA VAL A 231 30.27 6.93 -13.66
C VAL A 231 29.61 5.83 -12.81
N GLY A 232 29.11 6.18 -11.63
CA GLY A 232 28.30 5.30 -10.80
C GLY A 232 26.86 5.32 -11.31
N TYR A 233 26.28 4.16 -11.52
CA TYR A 233 24.86 4.02 -11.78
C TYR A 233 24.20 3.41 -10.54
N LEU A 234 23.09 4.00 -10.08
CA LEU A 234 22.30 3.51 -8.96
C LEU A 234 20.82 3.56 -9.35
N MET A 235 20.16 2.42 -9.33
CA MET A 235 18.71 2.30 -9.43
C MET A 235 18.12 2.18 -8.03
N TYR A 236 17.26 3.13 -7.67
CA TYR A 236 16.71 3.28 -6.33
C TYR A 236 15.18 3.37 -6.39
N ASN A 237 14.48 2.32 -5.91
CA ASN A 237 13.06 2.11 -6.18
C ASN A 237 12.13 2.64 -5.09
N SER A 238 12.62 2.94 -3.90
CA SER A 238 11.79 3.43 -2.80
C SER A 238 12.59 4.31 -1.84
N PHE A 239 11.98 5.38 -1.34
CA PHE A 239 12.56 6.21 -0.27
C PHE A 239 12.10 5.65 1.09
N THR A 240 12.85 4.68 1.60
CA THR A 240 12.64 4.08 2.91
C THR A 240 13.96 3.83 3.61
N ALA A 241 14.03 4.12 4.92
CA ALA A 241 15.25 4.02 5.71
C ALA A 241 15.59 2.57 6.08
N GLY A 242 14.58 1.73 6.30
CA GLY A 242 14.77 0.36 6.76
C GLY A 242 13.45 -0.38 6.96
N THR A 243 13.51 -1.43 7.75
CA THR A 243 12.37 -2.26 8.17
C THR A 243 12.01 -2.00 9.63
N ASN A 244 10.90 -2.56 10.11
CA ASN A 244 10.53 -2.47 11.53
C ASN A 244 11.61 -3.10 12.44
N ASP A 245 12.28 -4.17 11.98
CA ASP A 245 13.31 -4.88 12.73
C ASP A 245 14.68 -4.19 12.63
N ASP A 246 14.97 -3.52 11.52
CA ASP A 246 16.20 -2.75 11.29
C ASP A 246 15.88 -1.42 10.59
N PRO A 247 15.58 -0.36 11.36
CA PRO A 247 15.16 0.94 10.81
C PRO A 247 16.21 1.64 9.93
N GLU A 248 17.47 1.25 10.00
CA GLU A 248 18.58 1.84 9.23
C GLU A 248 19.09 0.91 8.11
N LYS A 249 18.47 -0.22 7.89
CA LYS A 249 18.93 -1.27 6.95
C LYS A 249 19.26 -0.70 5.57
N TYR A 250 18.32 -0.01 4.95
CA TYR A 250 18.46 0.49 3.59
C TYR A 250 19.32 1.76 3.51
N ASN A 251 19.29 2.60 4.53
CA ASN A 251 20.23 3.70 4.67
C ASN A 251 21.66 3.21 4.72
N ASN A 252 21.91 2.11 5.43
CA ASN A 252 23.23 1.49 5.51
C ASN A 252 23.68 0.89 4.17
N GLU A 253 22.77 0.32 3.40
CA GLU A 253 23.05 -0.14 2.04
C GLU A 253 23.39 1.01 1.11
N LEU A 254 22.65 2.09 1.15
CA LEU A 254 22.93 3.29 0.36
C LEU A 254 24.29 3.90 0.71
N ARG A 255 24.66 3.92 2.01
CA ARG A 255 26.00 4.34 2.48
C ARG A 255 27.12 3.43 1.93
N LYS A 256 26.87 2.11 1.87
CA LYS A 256 27.82 1.15 1.26
C LYS A 256 28.06 1.47 -0.22
N VAL A 257 27.00 1.69 -0.98
CA VAL A 257 27.11 2.07 -2.40
C VAL A 257 27.90 3.38 -2.56
N SER A 258 27.62 4.37 -1.72
CA SER A 258 28.38 5.63 -1.69
C SER A 258 29.87 5.38 -1.44
N THR A 259 30.21 4.53 -0.49
CA THR A 259 31.59 4.16 -0.21
C THR A 259 32.27 3.46 -1.40
N ILE A 260 31.59 2.50 -2.03
CA ILE A 260 32.07 1.81 -3.22
C ILE A 260 32.37 2.80 -4.36
N PHE A 261 31.49 3.77 -4.57
CA PHE A 261 31.68 4.79 -5.60
C PHE A 261 32.87 5.72 -5.28
N GLN A 262 33.04 6.09 -4.01
CA GLN A 262 34.17 6.90 -3.56
C GLN A 262 35.50 6.14 -3.74
N GLU A 263 35.60 4.90 -3.29
CA GLU A 263 36.80 4.06 -3.43
C GLU A 263 37.18 3.83 -4.90
N ALA A 264 36.18 3.71 -5.76
CA ALA A 264 36.39 3.56 -7.21
C ALA A 264 36.76 4.88 -7.91
N ASN A 265 36.76 6.00 -7.21
CA ASN A 265 36.94 7.34 -7.75
C ASN A 265 35.90 7.66 -8.85
N VAL A 266 34.63 7.40 -8.60
CA VAL A 266 33.51 7.79 -9.45
C VAL A 266 33.43 9.31 -9.52
N GLN A 267 33.34 9.86 -10.74
CA GLN A 267 33.37 11.30 -10.99
C GLN A 267 31.95 11.90 -11.13
N ALA A 268 30.97 11.06 -11.49
CA ALA A 268 29.56 11.44 -11.61
C ALA A 268 28.68 10.24 -11.27
N THR A 269 27.46 10.50 -10.81
CA THR A 269 26.48 9.47 -10.49
C THR A 269 25.20 9.67 -11.29
N ILE A 270 24.69 8.59 -11.88
CA ILE A 270 23.35 8.50 -12.45
C ILE A 270 22.46 7.86 -11.41
N LEU A 271 21.47 8.61 -10.92
CA LEU A 271 20.42 8.10 -10.05
C LEU A 271 19.19 7.79 -10.91
N ASP A 272 18.85 6.51 -10.99
CA ASP A 272 17.68 6.04 -11.76
C ASP A 272 16.49 5.86 -10.80
N LEU A 273 15.51 6.73 -10.95
CA LEU A 273 14.27 6.75 -10.17
C LEU A 273 13.02 6.39 -11.01
N ARG A 274 13.19 5.80 -12.18
CA ARG A 274 12.08 5.51 -13.10
C ARG A 274 11.02 4.59 -12.51
N TYR A 275 11.40 3.73 -11.57
CA TYR A 275 10.50 2.82 -10.86
C TYR A 275 10.37 3.18 -9.37
N ASN A 276 10.77 4.38 -8.98
CA ASN A 276 10.61 4.85 -7.61
C ASN A 276 9.18 5.30 -7.37
N GLU A 277 8.49 4.62 -6.48
CA GLU A 277 7.09 4.91 -6.12
C GLU A 277 6.96 5.97 -5.02
N GLY A 278 8.07 6.54 -4.56
CA GLY A 278 8.10 7.53 -3.48
C GLY A 278 8.53 6.92 -2.15
N GLY A 279 7.97 7.43 -1.06
CA GLY A 279 8.28 7.01 0.31
C GLY A 279 8.51 8.19 1.24
N SER A 280 9.29 8.00 2.34
CA SER A 280 9.61 9.05 3.28
C SER A 280 10.64 10.02 2.70
N LEU A 281 10.50 11.31 3.05
CA LEU A 281 11.45 12.37 2.70
C LEU A 281 12.34 12.77 3.89
N ASP A 282 12.23 12.07 5.01
CA ASP A 282 12.95 12.36 6.26
C ASP A 282 14.42 11.94 6.21
#